data_df12a74f0a7b0ac3b8f45b3ebe436435
#
_entry.id   df12a74f0a7b0ac3b8f45b3ebe436435
#
_cell.length_a   1.000
_cell.length_b   1.000
_cell.length_c   1.000
_cell.angle_alpha   90.00
_cell.angle_beta   90.00
_cell.angle_gamma   90.00
#
_symmetry.space_group_name_H-M   'P 1'
#
loop_
_entity.id
_entity.type
_entity.pdbx_description
1 polymer ?
#
loop_
_entity_poly.entity_id
_entity_poly.type
_entity_poly.pdbx_seq_one_letter_code
_entity_poly.pdbx_strand_id
1 'polypeptide(L)'
;MRYLIIGLGIYGSNLAIDLANMGHEVIGADINPSLVENIKDNISTAYIIDSTDETSLSVLPLKNVDLVIVAIGENFGASIRTVAVLKKMQVPHIYARAIDSLHESILSSFNIDRILTPEQRAAKDLMYEMELGAAVASMRVDQDHYILKFTAPDALEGEPYDSDSLQKKYSLRLIAAARPTDTRNLLGMKSSELRLLDLKGSTDQRIAHGDVLTCMGTEKGFRSMFRDLNTV
;
A
#
# COMPACT_ATOMS: atom_id res chain seq x y z
N MET A 1 15.95 -11.48 -3.20
CA MET A 1 14.83 -12.36 -3.59
C MET A 1 14.61 -12.27 -5.09
N ARG A 2 13.99 -13.29 -5.66
CA ARG A 2 13.65 -13.35 -7.08
C ARG A 2 12.12 -13.36 -7.23
N TYR A 3 11.59 -12.38 -7.92
CA TYR A 3 10.15 -12.20 -8.15
C TYR A 3 9.79 -12.44 -9.61
N LEU A 4 8.63 -13.05 -9.85
CA LEU A 4 8.00 -13.12 -11.15
C LEU A 4 6.70 -12.33 -11.12
N ILE A 5 6.57 -11.32 -11.99
CA ILE A 5 5.38 -10.50 -12.11
C ILE A 5 4.71 -10.79 -13.45
N ILE A 6 3.49 -11.29 -13.39
CA ILE A 6 2.66 -11.62 -14.55
C ILE A 6 1.57 -10.55 -14.70
N GLY A 7 1.58 -9.85 -15.82
CA GLY A 7 0.78 -8.66 -16.07
C GLY A 7 1.60 -7.38 -15.79
N LEU A 8 2.06 -6.74 -16.88
CA LEU A 8 2.90 -5.54 -16.84
C LEU A 8 2.11 -4.27 -17.19
N GLY A 9 0.82 -4.23 -16.84
CA GLY A 9 0.04 -3.00 -16.81
C GLY A 9 0.57 -2.03 -15.75
N ILE A 10 -0.14 -0.93 -15.50
CA ILE A 10 0.31 0.15 -14.60
C ILE A 10 0.77 -0.39 -13.24
N TYR A 11 -0.04 -1.22 -12.59
CA TYR A 11 0.28 -1.77 -11.27
C TYR A 11 1.50 -2.69 -11.31
N GLY A 12 1.51 -3.67 -12.24
CA GLY A 12 2.59 -4.66 -12.33
C GLY A 12 3.93 -4.02 -12.71
N SER A 13 3.93 -3.06 -13.64
CA SER A 13 5.16 -2.35 -14.05
C SER A 13 5.75 -1.53 -12.91
N ASN A 14 4.95 -0.74 -12.22
CA ASN A 14 5.42 0.04 -11.07
C ASN A 14 6.00 -0.86 -9.99
N LEU A 15 5.29 -1.93 -9.62
CA LEU A 15 5.77 -2.88 -8.62
C LEU A 15 7.09 -3.55 -9.05
N ALA A 16 7.21 -3.91 -10.34
CA ALA A 16 8.42 -4.54 -10.88
C ALA A 16 9.63 -3.60 -10.80
N ILE A 17 9.45 -2.34 -11.18
CA ILE A 17 10.51 -1.32 -11.13
C ILE A 17 10.93 -1.06 -9.68
N ASP A 18 9.97 -0.89 -8.78
CA ASP A 18 10.27 -0.63 -7.36
C ASP A 18 11.04 -1.78 -6.71
N LEU A 19 10.65 -3.03 -6.98
CA LEU A 19 11.37 -4.20 -6.50
C LEU A 19 12.78 -4.30 -7.09
N ALA A 20 12.97 -3.98 -8.38
CA ALA A 20 14.28 -3.94 -9.01
C ALA A 20 15.18 -2.85 -8.40
N ASN A 21 14.62 -1.66 -8.14
CA ASN A 21 15.32 -0.55 -7.49
C ASN A 21 15.74 -0.88 -6.05
N MET A 22 15.01 -1.77 -5.37
CA MET A 22 15.39 -2.32 -4.07
C MET A 22 16.50 -3.39 -4.14
N GLY A 23 17.00 -3.69 -5.34
CA GLY A 23 18.07 -4.67 -5.55
C GLY A 23 17.60 -6.12 -5.66
N HIS A 24 16.32 -6.35 -5.96
CA HIS A 24 15.79 -7.68 -6.19
C HIS A 24 15.91 -8.10 -7.65
N GLU A 25 16.02 -9.40 -7.92
CA GLU A 25 15.91 -9.94 -9.25
C GLU A 25 14.44 -10.03 -9.64
N VAL A 26 14.05 -9.29 -10.68
CA VAL A 26 12.66 -9.22 -11.12
C VAL A 26 12.53 -9.73 -12.54
N ILE A 27 11.62 -10.68 -12.72
CA ILE A 27 11.21 -11.24 -14.01
C ILE A 27 9.80 -10.72 -14.31
N GLY A 28 9.61 -10.12 -15.47
CA GLY A 28 8.31 -9.66 -15.93
C GLY A 28 7.76 -10.55 -17.03
N ALA A 29 6.46 -10.75 -17.08
CA ALA A 29 5.78 -11.45 -18.17
C ALA A 29 4.45 -10.78 -18.53
N ASP A 30 4.22 -10.57 -19.80
CA ASP A 30 2.93 -10.06 -20.33
C ASP A 30 2.67 -10.63 -21.72
N ILE A 31 1.40 -10.69 -22.11
CA ILE A 31 1.00 -11.07 -23.46
C ILE A 31 1.21 -9.93 -24.46
N ASN A 32 1.21 -8.68 -23.98
CA ASN A 32 1.37 -7.48 -24.81
C ASN A 32 2.85 -7.15 -24.99
N PRO A 33 3.40 -7.27 -26.24
CA PRO A 33 4.80 -6.96 -26.50
C PRO A 33 5.21 -5.52 -26.14
N SER A 34 4.30 -4.56 -26.31
CA SER A 34 4.60 -3.15 -26.00
C SER A 34 4.83 -2.92 -24.50
N LEU A 35 4.10 -3.62 -23.63
CA LEU A 35 4.29 -3.51 -22.17
C LEU A 35 5.63 -4.15 -21.77
N VAL A 36 5.99 -5.26 -22.37
CA VAL A 36 7.27 -5.92 -22.14
C VAL A 36 8.44 -5.04 -22.60
N GLU A 37 8.34 -4.46 -23.80
CA GLU A 37 9.38 -3.58 -24.36
C GLU A 37 9.61 -2.35 -23.47
N ASN A 38 8.56 -1.75 -22.91
CA ASN A 38 8.64 -0.55 -22.08
C ASN A 38 9.37 -0.77 -20.75
N ILE A 39 9.42 -2.01 -20.26
CA ILE A 39 9.99 -2.28 -18.92
C ILE A 39 11.30 -3.06 -18.96
N LYS A 40 11.65 -3.71 -20.07
CA LYS A 40 12.77 -4.65 -20.16
C LYS A 40 14.10 -4.11 -19.65
N ASP A 41 14.35 -2.81 -19.82
CA ASP A 41 15.60 -2.16 -19.40
C ASP A 41 15.63 -1.82 -17.89
N ASN A 42 14.50 -1.92 -17.21
CA ASN A 42 14.34 -1.58 -15.79
C ASN A 42 14.31 -2.81 -14.86
N ILE A 43 14.19 -4.02 -15.42
CA ILE A 43 14.11 -5.28 -14.67
C ILE A 43 15.11 -6.30 -15.20
N SER A 44 15.30 -7.40 -14.48
CA SER A 44 16.33 -8.39 -14.82
C SER A 44 16.05 -9.13 -16.12
N THR A 45 14.79 -9.48 -16.38
CA THR A 45 14.37 -10.20 -17.60
C THR A 45 12.88 -9.97 -17.85
N ALA A 46 12.48 -9.90 -19.12
CA ALA A 46 11.09 -9.76 -19.51
C ALA A 46 10.70 -10.76 -20.62
N TYR A 47 9.50 -11.32 -20.53
CA TYR A 47 8.98 -12.34 -21.43
C TYR A 47 7.65 -11.92 -22.07
N ILE A 48 7.51 -12.18 -23.36
CA ILE A 48 6.22 -12.05 -24.05
C ILE A 48 5.60 -13.44 -24.07
N ILE A 49 4.57 -13.66 -23.24
CA ILE A 49 3.89 -14.96 -23.13
C ILE A 49 2.40 -14.81 -22.83
N ASP A 50 1.62 -15.80 -23.25
CA ASP A 50 0.26 -15.99 -22.73
C ASP A 50 0.30 -16.82 -21.45
N SER A 51 0.10 -16.17 -20.32
CA SER A 51 0.13 -16.81 -18.98
C SER A 51 -1.08 -17.72 -18.72
N THR A 52 -2.08 -17.72 -19.59
CA THR A 52 -3.23 -18.63 -19.47
C THR A 52 -2.94 -20.01 -20.04
N ASP A 53 -1.82 -20.18 -20.76
CA ASP A 53 -1.37 -21.44 -21.33
C ASP A 53 -0.23 -22.03 -20.50
N GLU A 54 -0.40 -23.30 -20.10
CA GLU A 54 0.59 -24.03 -19.28
C GLU A 54 1.94 -24.20 -19.99
N THR A 55 1.91 -24.43 -21.30
CA THR A 55 3.13 -24.60 -22.09
C THR A 55 3.94 -23.31 -22.12
N SER A 56 3.26 -22.18 -22.35
CA SER A 56 3.88 -20.85 -22.32
C SER A 56 4.45 -20.53 -20.93
N LEU A 57 3.72 -20.82 -19.85
CA LEU A 57 4.21 -20.62 -18.48
C LEU A 57 5.42 -21.50 -18.14
N SER A 58 5.54 -22.67 -18.77
CA SER A 58 6.64 -23.62 -18.50
C SER A 58 8.02 -23.11 -18.92
N VAL A 59 8.11 -22.09 -19.78
CA VAL A 59 9.37 -21.45 -20.17
C VAL A 59 9.93 -20.54 -19.08
N LEU A 60 9.08 -20.10 -18.14
CA LEU A 60 9.47 -19.26 -17.03
C LEU A 60 10.16 -20.09 -15.92
N PRO A 61 11.10 -19.51 -15.18
CA PRO A 61 11.83 -20.22 -14.13
C PRO A 61 11.00 -20.37 -12.83
N LEU A 62 9.78 -20.90 -12.91
CA LEU A 62 8.80 -20.98 -11.81
C LEU A 62 9.32 -21.69 -10.56
N LYS A 63 10.27 -22.63 -10.71
CA LYS A 63 10.88 -23.36 -9.59
C LYS A 63 11.97 -22.57 -8.88
N ASN A 64 12.44 -21.48 -9.50
CA ASN A 64 13.58 -20.71 -9.04
C ASN A 64 13.18 -19.28 -8.63
N VAL A 65 11.89 -19.00 -8.46
CA VAL A 65 11.37 -17.71 -7.97
C VAL A 65 10.84 -17.88 -6.55
N ASP A 66 11.05 -16.86 -5.73
CA ASP A 66 10.58 -16.84 -4.35
C ASP A 66 9.09 -16.54 -4.25
N LEU A 67 8.56 -15.77 -5.23
CA LEU A 67 7.16 -15.36 -5.25
C LEU A 67 6.71 -15.03 -6.68
N VAL A 68 5.54 -15.53 -7.06
CA VAL A 68 4.83 -15.14 -8.28
C VAL A 68 3.71 -14.19 -7.94
N ILE A 69 3.64 -13.06 -8.64
CA ILE A 69 2.60 -12.03 -8.47
C ILE A 69 1.80 -11.93 -9.76
N VAL A 70 0.54 -12.33 -9.73
CA VAL A 70 -0.39 -12.16 -10.83
C VAL A 70 -1.04 -10.78 -10.70
N ALA A 71 -0.56 -9.83 -11.51
CA ALA A 71 -0.97 -8.43 -11.49
C ALA A 71 -1.98 -8.06 -12.60
N ILE A 72 -2.55 -9.07 -13.28
CA ILE A 72 -3.53 -8.90 -14.35
C ILE A 72 -4.80 -8.28 -13.78
N GLY A 73 -5.21 -7.10 -14.28
CA GLY A 73 -6.39 -6.37 -13.83
C GLY A 73 -7.49 -6.25 -14.87
N GLU A 74 -7.13 -6.03 -16.15
CA GLU A 74 -8.11 -5.73 -17.19
C GLU A 74 -8.86 -6.97 -17.71
N ASN A 75 -8.30 -8.15 -17.54
CA ASN A 75 -8.88 -9.41 -17.99
C ASN A 75 -9.10 -10.38 -16.83
N PHE A 76 -10.31 -10.32 -16.26
CA PHE A 76 -10.76 -11.19 -15.17
C PHE A 76 -10.53 -12.68 -15.45
N GLY A 77 -10.94 -13.16 -16.64
CA GLY A 77 -10.80 -14.56 -17.02
C GLY A 77 -9.34 -15.00 -17.13
N ALA A 78 -8.49 -14.14 -17.69
CA ALA A 78 -7.05 -14.41 -17.79
C ALA A 78 -6.40 -14.46 -16.40
N SER A 79 -6.75 -13.56 -15.50
CA SER A 79 -6.23 -13.57 -14.12
C SER A 79 -6.54 -14.89 -13.41
N ILE A 80 -7.80 -15.28 -13.38
CA ILE A 80 -8.24 -16.53 -12.73
C ILE A 80 -7.58 -17.75 -13.38
N ARG A 81 -7.56 -17.81 -14.71
CA ARG A 81 -6.96 -18.93 -15.44
C ARG A 81 -5.44 -19.03 -15.16
N THR A 82 -4.73 -17.91 -15.15
CA THR A 82 -3.31 -17.89 -14.81
C THR A 82 -3.06 -18.45 -13.39
N VAL A 83 -3.84 -17.99 -12.40
CA VAL A 83 -3.72 -18.52 -11.03
C VAL A 83 -4.01 -20.02 -10.98
N ALA A 84 -5.05 -20.49 -11.68
CA ALA A 84 -5.39 -21.91 -11.73
C ALA A 84 -4.25 -22.75 -12.34
N VAL A 85 -3.62 -22.28 -13.43
CA VAL A 85 -2.50 -22.97 -14.06
C VAL A 85 -1.28 -22.98 -13.14
N LEU A 86 -0.94 -21.85 -12.49
CA LEU A 86 0.16 -21.80 -11.54
C LEU A 86 -0.05 -22.75 -10.35
N LYS A 87 -1.27 -22.86 -9.83
CA LYS A 87 -1.63 -23.82 -8.78
C LYS A 87 -1.49 -25.26 -9.27
N LYS A 88 -1.95 -25.57 -10.51
CA LYS A 88 -1.77 -26.88 -11.15
C LYS A 88 -0.28 -27.23 -11.28
N MET A 89 0.56 -26.24 -11.64
CA MET A 89 2.02 -26.39 -11.73
C MET A 89 2.73 -26.41 -10.37
N GLN A 90 1.99 -26.38 -9.27
CA GLN A 90 2.49 -26.43 -7.89
C GLN A 90 3.46 -25.30 -7.54
N VAL A 91 3.22 -24.09 -8.07
CA VAL A 91 3.97 -22.90 -7.65
C VAL A 91 3.70 -22.64 -6.17
N PRO A 92 4.74 -22.56 -5.32
CA PRO A 92 4.56 -22.55 -3.88
C PRO A 92 3.95 -21.25 -3.34
N HIS A 93 4.39 -20.10 -3.86
CA HIS A 93 3.98 -18.80 -3.37
C HIS A 93 3.38 -17.95 -4.48
N ILE A 94 2.11 -17.60 -4.31
CA ILE A 94 1.33 -16.83 -5.28
C ILE A 94 0.59 -15.69 -4.58
N TYR A 95 0.81 -14.46 -5.06
CA TYR A 95 -0.06 -13.33 -4.80
C TYR A 95 -0.86 -13.02 -6.06
N ALA A 96 -2.11 -12.59 -5.93
CA ALA A 96 -2.92 -12.21 -7.07
C ALA A 96 -3.71 -10.93 -6.80
N ARG A 97 -3.83 -10.08 -7.83
CA ARG A 97 -4.64 -8.86 -7.77
C ARG A 97 -6.10 -9.19 -8.06
N ALA A 98 -6.99 -8.73 -7.19
CA ALA A 98 -8.42 -8.72 -7.39
C ALA A 98 -8.89 -7.31 -7.77
N ILE A 99 -9.82 -7.21 -8.74
CA ILE A 99 -10.39 -5.95 -9.22
C ILE A 99 -11.72 -5.61 -8.56
N ASP A 100 -12.43 -6.62 -8.06
CA ASP A 100 -13.72 -6.50 -7.38
C ASP A 100 -13.93 -7.63 -6.37
N SER A 101 -15.04 -7.59 -5.64
CA SER A 101 -15.38 -8.55 -4.60
C SER A 101 -15.68 -9.97 -5.14
N LEU A 102 -16.20 -10.09 -6.35
CA LEU A 102 -16.41 -11.40 -6.98
C LEU A 102 -15.07 -12.03 -7.34
N HIS A 103 -14.16 -11.27 -7.92
CA HIS A 103 -12.81 -11.71 -8.23
C HIS A 103 -12.07 -12.15 -6.96
N GLU A 104 -12.14 -11.35 -5.90
CA GLU A 104 -11.55 -11.67 -4.60
C GLU A 104 -12.10 -12.99 -4.04
N SER A 105 -13.42 -13.20 -4.11
CA SER A 105 -14.08 -14.43 -3.66
C SER A 105 -13.59 -15.67 -4.42
N ILE A 106 -13.45 -15.56 -5.75
CA ILE A 106 -12.96 -16.67 -6.56
C ILE A 106 -11.49 -16.96 -6.30
N LEU A 107 -10.64 -15.91 -6.23
CA LEU A 107 -9.21 -16.07 -5.91
C LEU A 107 -9.00 -16.71 -4.52
N SER A 108 -9.87 -16.39 -3.55
CA SER A 108 -9.84 -16.99 -2.22
C SER A 108 -10.01 -18.50 -2.26
N SER A 109 -10.78 -19.04 -3.21
CA SER A 109 -11.00 -20.48 -3.36
C SER A 109 -9.75 -21.24 -3.84
N PHE A 110 -8.76 -20.56 -4.42
CA PHE A 110 -7.50 -21.17 -4.84
C PHE A 110 -6.47 -21.35 -3.70
N ASN A 111 -6.76 -20.83 -2.52
CA ASN A 111 -5.87 -20.93 -1.37
C ASN A 111 -4.45 -20.40 -1.69
N ILE A 112 -4.39 -19.21 -2.25
CA ILE A 112 -3.15 -18.48 -2.53
C ILE A 112 -2.69 -17.69 -1.29
N ASP A 113 -1.40 -17.31 -1.23
CA ASP A 113 -0.84 -16.68 -0.03
C ASP A 113 -1.43 -15.29 0.26
N ARG A 114 -1.75 -14.52 -0.80
CA ARG A 114 -2.32 -13.17 -0.62
C ARG A 114 -3.10 -12.69 -1.82
N ILE A 115 -4.22 -12.02 -1.53
CA ILE A 115 -4.99 -11.26 -2.52
C ILE A 115 -4.70 -9.78 -2.33
N LEU A 116 -4.42 -9.10 -3.43
CA LEU A 116 -4.08 -7.68 -3.49
C LEU A 116 -5.27 -6.91 -4.05
N THR A 117 -5.69 -5.85 -3.35
CA THR A 117 -6.81 -4.98 -3.77
C THR A 117 -6.34 -3.51 -3.80
N PRO A 118 -5.39 -3.15 -4.69
CA PRO A 118 -4.76 -1.84 -4.68
C PRO A 118 -5.75 -0.69 -4.90
N GLU A 119 -6.77 -0.86 -5.75
CA GLU A 119 -7.78 0.15 -6.01
C GLU A 119 -8.65 0.44 -4.79
N GLN A 120 -9.09 -0.61 -4.10
CA GLN A 120 -9.89 -0.46 -2.87
C GLN A 120 -9.07 0.25 -1.79
N ARG A 121 -7.78 -0.09 -1.69
CA ARG A 121 -6.87 0.54 -0.74
C ARG A 121 -6.68 2.02 -1.06
N ALA A 122 -6.37 2.36 -2.31
CA ALA A 122 -6.19 3.73 -2.76
C ALA A 122 -7.48 4.57 -2.58
N ALA A 123 -8.65 4.01 -2.89
CA ALA A 123 -9.93 4.68 -2.67
C ALA A 123 -10.20 4.95 -1.18
N LYS A 124 -9.83 4.00 -0.30
CA LYS A 124 -9.99 4.16 1.14
C LYS A 124 -9.03 5.22 1.70
N ASP A 125 -7.79 5.23 1.23
CA ASP A 125 -6.80 6.23 1.62
C ASP A 125 -7.26 7.64 1.18
N LEU A 126 -7.73 7.80 -0.07
CA LEU A 126 -8.27 9.06 -0.56
C LEU A 126 -9.53 9.51 0.21
N MET A 127 -10.43 8.57 0.56
CA MET A 127 -11.60 8.90 1.40
C MET A 127 -11.16 9.52 2.73
N TYR A 128 -10.14 8.97 3.39
CA TYR A 128 -9.62 9.55 4.62
C TYR A 128 -8.97 10.91 4.38
N GLU A 129 -8.22 11.09 3.30
CA GLU A 129 -7.67 12.40 2.93
C GLU A 129 -8.78 13.47 2.76
N MET A 130 -9.85 13.12 2.06
CA MET A 130 -10.98 14.01 1.83
C MET A 130 -11.75 14.35 3.11
N GLU A 131 -11.95 13.37 3.99
CA GLU A 131 -12.66 13.56 5.27
C GLU A 131 -11.83 14.39 6.27
N LEU A 132 -10.50 14.36 6.14
CA LEU A 132 -9.58 14.98 7.08
C LEU A 132 -9.01 16.30 6.60
N GLY A 133 -9.25 16.67 5.33
CA GLY A 133 -8.62 17.84 4.72
C GLY A 133 -7.09 17.81 4.71
N ALA A 134 -6.48 16.63 4.90
CA ALA A 134 -5.03 16.46 4.98
C ALA A 134 -4.61 15.09 4.46
N ALA A 135 -3.39 15.01 3.93
CA ALA A 135 -2.81 13.75 3.47
C ALA A 135 -2.76 12.71 4.60
N VAL A 136 -3.42 11.58 4.41
CA VAL A 136 -3.50 10.49 5.37
C VAL A 136 -2.85 9.25 4.80
N ALA A 137 -1.95 8.63 5.57
CA ALA A 137 -1.51 7.27 5.32
C ALA A 137 -2.23 6.34 6.28
N SER A 138 -2.83 5.28 5.77
CA SER A 138 -3.55 4.28 6.57
C SER A 138 -2.89 2.91 6.51
N MET A 139 -2.88 2.21 7.65
CA MET A 139 -2.48 0.81 7.75
C MET A 139 -3.53 0.05 8.55
N ARG A 140 -4.10 -0.99 7.96
CA ARG A 140 -5.01 -1.89 8.67
C ARG A 140 -4.21 -2.84 9.56
N VAL A 141 -4.57 -2.93 10.84
CA VAL A 141 -3.95 -3.81 11.83
C VAL A 141 -4.71 -5.14 11.91
N ASP A 142 -6.05 -5.06 12.06
CA ASP A 142 -6.95 -6.22 12.08
C ASP A 142 -8.29 -5.87 11.40
N GLN A 143 -9.36 -6.64 11.67
CA GLN A 143 -10.66 -6.41 11.03
C GLN A 143 -11.25 -5.04 11.34
N ASP A 144 -11.01 -4.50 12.56
CA ASP A 144 -11.64 -3.28 13.08
C ASP A 144 -10.64 -2.15 13.36
N HIS A 145 -9.35 -2.47 13.52
CA HIS A 145 -8.32 -1.51 13.93
C HIS A 145 -7.44 -1.05 12.80
N TYR A 146 -7.13 0.23 12.83
CA TYR A 146 -6.28 0.93 11.87
C TYR A 146 -5.24 1.77 12.59
N ILE A 147 -4.09 1.97 11.94
CA ILE A 147 -3.16 3.03 12.24
C ILE A 147 -3.34 4.09 11.16
N LEU A 148 -3.67 5.31 11.56
CA LEU A 148 -3.78 6.46 10.66
C LEU A 148 -2.70 7.49 10.99
N LYS A 149 -2.12 8.06 9.94
CA LYS A 149 -1.22 9.21 10.00
C LYS A 149 -1.91 10.39 9.34
N PHE A 150 -2.15 11.47 10.08
CA PHE A 150 -2.93 12.62 9.63
C PHE A 150 -2.40 13.92 10.25
N THR A 151 -2.63 15.04 9.59
CA THR A 151 -2.36 16.36 10.16
C THR A 151 -3.32 16.61 11.31
N ALA A 152 -2.79 17.10 12.43
CA ALA A 152 -3.61 17.41 13.60
C ALA A 152 -4.68 18.43 13.23
N PRO A 153 -5.97 18.15 13.50
CA PRO A 153 -7.03 19.16 13.41
C PRO A 153 -6.73 20.38 14.29
N ASP A 154 -7.08 21.57 13.83
CA ASP A 154 -6.84 22.83 14.56
C ASP A 154 -7.44 22.82 15.98
N ALA A 155 -8.56 22.11 16.17
CA ALA A 155 -9.19 21.95 17.48
C ALA A 155 -8.33 21.18 18.51
N LEU A 156 -7.27 20.52 18.09
CA LEU A 156 -6.30 19.84 18.98
C LEU A 156 -5.08 20.72 19.28
N GLU A 157 -4.95 21.88 18.66
CA GLU A 157 -3.81 22.77 18.90
C GLU A 157 -3.76 23.21 20.37
N GLY A 158 -2.57 23.11 20.95
CA GLY A 158 -2.35 23.41 22.37
C GLY A 158 -2.64 22.26 23.33
N GLU A 159 -3.28 21.19 22.90
CA GLU A 159 -3.45 19.99 23.73
C GLU A 159 -2.09 19.26 23.91
N PRO A 160 -1.82 18.70 25.09
CA PRO A 160 -0.60 17.91 25.29
C PRO A 160 -0.67 16.58 24.52
N TYR A 161 0.48 16.09 24.00
CA TYR A 161 0.53 14.82 23.29
C TYR A 161 0.21 13.58 24.15
N ASP A 162 0.36 13.69 25.46
CA ASP A 162 0.03 12.66 26.44
C ASP A 162 -1.42 12.74 26.91
N SER A 163 -2.22 13.64 26.31
CA SER A 163 -3.60 13.84 26.74
C SER A 163 -4.39 12.55 26.54
N ASP A 164 -5.01 12.11 27.61
CA ASP A 164 -5.99 11.04 27.61
C ASP A 164 -7.25 11.38 26.79
N SER A 165 -7.35 12.58 26.24
CA SER A 165 -8.53 13.08 25.53
C SER A 165 -8.88 12.23 24.32
N LEU A 166 -7.89 11.93 23.48
CA LEU A 166 -8.09 11.07 22.31
C LEU A 166 -8.46 9.65 22.72
N GLN A 167 -7.83 9.12 23.76
CA GLN A 167 -8.10 7.77 24.24
C GLN A 167 -9.49 7.69 24.90
N LYS A 168 -9.82 8.65 25.77
CA LYS A 168 -11.08 8.64 26.53
C LYS A 168 -12.29 8.97 25.65
N LYS A 169 -12.14 9.93 24.73
CA LYS A 169 -13.27 10.42 23.93
C LYS A 169 -13.52 9.58 22.67
N TYR A 170 -12.44 9.14 22.02
CA TYR A 170 -12.51 8.50 20.70
C TYR A 170 -11.94 7.08 20.67
N SER A 171 -11.38 6.59 21.79
CA SER A 171 -10.67 5.30 21.85
C SER A 171 -9.50 5.23 20.85
N LEU A 172 -8.82 6.37 20.65
CA LEU A 172 -7.66 6.51 19.78
C LEU A 172 -6.40 6.64 20.61
N ARG A 173 -5.41 5.81 20.33
CA ARG A 173 -4.11 5.84 21.01
C ARG A 173 -3.09 6.54 20.11
N LEU A 174 -2.50 7.62 20.60
CA LEU A 174 -1.36 8.27 19.95
C LEU A 174 -0.13 7.36 20.00
N ILE A 175 0.49 7.11 18.85
CA ILE A 175 1.69 6.28 18.71
C ILE A 175 2.92 7.17 18.50
N ALA A 176 2.79 8.19 17.63
CA ALA A 176 3.86 9.09 17.24
C ALA A 176 3.30 10.44 16.82
N ALA A 177 4.13 11.47 16.94
CA ALA A 177 3.87 12.77 16.35
C ALA A 177 5.13 13.25 15.60
N ALA A 178 4.91 13.99 14.52
CA ALA A 178 5.98 14.60 13.74
C ALA A 178 5.62 16.04 13.41
N ARG A 179 6.62 16.92 13.38
CA ARG A 179 6.45 18.33 13.04
C ARG A 179 7.10 18.64 11.71
N PRO A 180 6.41 19.34 10.80
CA PRO A 180 7.03 19.83 9.58
C PRO A 180 8.11 20.87 9.93
N THR A 181 9.30 20.66 9.41
CA THR A 181 10.43 21.60 9.54
C THR A 181 10.85 22.07 8.16
N ASP A 182 10.97 23.37 8.01
CA ASP A 182 11.46 23.95 6.76
C ASP A 182 12.94 23.60 6.58
N THR A 183 13.24 22.87 5.53
CA THR A 183 14.59 22.58 5.08
C THR A 183 14.84 23.24 3.71
N ARG A 184 16.10 23.46 3.36
CA ARG A 184 16.47 23.85 2.00
C ARG A 184 17.19 22.70 1.34
N ASN A 185 16.73 22.33 0.14
CA ASN A 185 17.46 21.35 -0.66
C ASN A 185 18.79 21.91 -1.18
N LEU A 186 19.63 21.05 -1.77
CA LEU A 186 20.93 21.44 -2.36
C LEU A 186 20.83 22.55 -3.42
N LEU A 187 19.66 22.80 -3.98
CA LEU A 187 19.39 23.87 -4.95
C LEU A 187 18.82 25.14 -4.29
N GLY A 188 18.78 25.20 -2.95
CA GLY A 188 18.29 26.35 -2.20
C GLY A 188 16.76 26.51 -2.18
N MET A 189 16.00 25.58 -2.77
CA MET A 189 14.54 25.60 -2.75
C MET A 189 14.02 25.15 -1.38
N LYS A 190 12.97 25.81 -0.88
CA LYS A 190 12.30 25.40 0.34
C LYS A 190 11.71 23.99 0.15
N SER A 191 12.01 23.11 1.07
CA SER A 191 11.43 21.79 1.22
C SER A 191 10.95 21.64 2.65
N SER A 192 9.87 20.91 2.88
CA SER A 192 9.37 20.59 4.23
C SER A 192 9.66 19.12 4.50
N GLU A 193 10.35 18.85 5.60
CA GLU A 193 10.61 17.50 6.08
C GLU A 193 9.89 17.28 7.41
N LEU A 194 9.30 16.09 7.59
CA LEU A 194 8.66 15.70 8.85
C LEU A 194 9.72 15.19 9.83
N ARG A 195 9.90 15.90 10.93
CA ARG A 195 10.77 15.48 12.02
C ARG A 195 9.95 14.82 13.12
N LEU A 196 10.30 13.57 13.45
CA LEU A 196 9.67 12.85 14.56
C LEU A 196 9.94 13.55 15.89
N LEU A 197 8.90 13.71 16.71
CA LEU A 197 8.99 14.29 18.05
C LEU A 197 9.25 13.20 19.10
N ASP A 198 10.11 13.50 20.07
CA ASP A 198 10.30 12.62 21.22
C ASP A 198 9.21 12.88 22.26
N LEU A 199 8.15 12.06 22.23
CA LEU A 199 7.02 12.19 23.15
C LEU A 199 7.33 11.79 24.59
N LYS A 200 8.49 11.17 24.86
CA LYS A 200 8.89 10.71 26.19
C LYS A 200 9.77 11.73 26.95
N GLY A 201 10.35 12.68 26.24
CA GLY A 201 11.40 13.56 26.77
C GLY A 201 10.90 14.84 27.45
N SER A 202 9.63 15.24 27.31
CA SER A 202 9.13 16.50 27.88
C SER A 202 7.61 16.44 28.10
N THR A 203 7.19 16.64 29.33
CA THR A 203 5.77 16.73 29.73
C THR A 203 5.08 18.01 29.24
N ASP A 204 5.83 18.94 28.64
CA ASP A 204 5.33 20.26 28.20
C ASP A 204 5.15 20.38 26.68
N GLN A 205 5.34 19.31 25.91
CA GLN A 205 5.14 19.36 24.47
C GLN A 205 3.66 19.34 24.14
N ARG A 206 3.24 20.34 23.34
CA ARG A 206 1.86 20.52 22.91
C ARG A 206 1.75 20.41 21.39
N ILE A 207 0.62 19.91 20.94
CA ILE A 207 0.26 19.84 19.53
C ILE A 207 0.28 21.26 18.96
N ALA A 208 1.03 21.46 17.89
CA ALA A 208 1.09 22.72 17.16
C ALA A 208 0.41 22.58 15.80
N HIS A 209 0.04 23.73 15.22
CA HIS A 209 -0.52 23.78 13.88
C HIS A 209 0.39 23.05 12.87
N GLY A 210 -0.21 22.20 12.03
CA GLY A 210 0.51 21.42 11.02
C GLY A 210 1.25 20.18 11.52
N ASP A 211 1.24 19.88 12.84
CA ASP A 211 1.79 18.63 13.35
C ASP A 211 1.06 17.43 12.75
N VAL A 212 1.82 16.38 12.50
CA VAL A 212 1.31 15.11 11.94
C VAL A 212 1.26 14.07 13.04
N LEU A 213 0.06 13.60 13.35
CA LEU A 213 -0.18 12.58 14.36
C LEU A 213 -0.29 11.21 13.74
N THR A 214 0.23 10.21 14.42
CA THR A 214 0.02 8.79 14.10
C THR A 214 -0.74 8.15 15.25
N CYS A 215 -1.97 7.74 15.01
CA CYS A 215 -2.84 7.14 16.01
C CYS A 215 -3.29 5.75 15.61
N MET A 216 -3.54 4.89 16.61
CA MET A 216 -4.17 3.58 16.44
C MET A 216 -5.56 3.59 17.08
N GLY A 217 -6.53 3.00 16.39
CA GLY A 217 -7.88 2.83 16.90
C GLY A 217 -8.83 2.21 15.89
N THR A 218 -10.13 2.20 16.24
CA THR A 218 -11.15 1.66 15.35
C THR A 218 -11.59 2.67 14.29
N GLU A 219 -12.10 2.19 13.17
CA GLU A 219 -12.69 3.05 12.13
C GLU A 219 -13.77 3.98 12.71
N LYS A 220 -14.61 3.45 13.59
CA LYS A 220 -15.65 4.22 14.28
C LYS A 220 -15.06 5.35 15.13
N GLY A 221 -13.95 5.10 15.84
CA GLY A 221 -13.26 6.08 16.67
C GLY A 221 -12.72 7.22 15.83
N PHE A 222 -12.04 6.90 14.72
CA PHE A 222 -11.55 7.91 13.78
C PHE A 222 -12.69 8.74 13.18
N ARG A 223 -13.74 8.10 12.65
CA ARG A 223 -14.91 8.82 12.09
C ARG A 223 -15.54 9.77 13.11
N SER A 224 -15.66 9.33 14.38
CA SER A 224 -16.20 10.19 15.42
C SER A 224 -15.31 11.38 15.71
N MET A 225 -14.00 11.16 15.83
CA MET A 225 -13.03 12.24 16.06
C MET A 225 -13.08 13.28 14.94
N PHE A 226 -13.01 12.85 13.68
CA PHE A 226 -13.01 13.80 12.56
C PHE A 226 -14.30 14.57 12.41
N ARG A 227 -15.44 13.91 12.60
CA ARG A 227 -16.72 14.60 12.62
C ARG A 227 -16.78 15.67 13.71
N ASP A 228 -16.33 15.34 14.93
CA ASP A 228 -16.42 16.23 16.07
C ASP A 228 -15.41 17.40 16.01
N LEU A 229 -14.23 17.17 15.37
CA LEU A 229 -13.15 18.17 15.30
C LEU A 229 -13.13 18.97 13.99
N ASN A 230 -13.76 18.49 12.92
CA ASN A 230 -13.89 19.23 11.66
C ASN A 230 -15.23 19.99 11.54
N THR A 231 -16.02 20.02 12.60
CA THR A 231 -17.27 20.83 12.64
C THR A 231 -16.90 22.28 12.97
N VAL A 232 -16.42 23.02 11.97
CA VAL A 232 -16.46 24.49 11.91
C VAL A 232 -16.98 24.89 10.55
#